data_fb5afd2e95f4183dc7869eb90a6798d2
#
_entry.id   fb5afd2e95f4183dc7869eb90a6798d2
#
_cell.length_a   1.000
_cell.length_b   1.000
_cell.length_c   1.000
_cell.angle_alpha   90.00
_cell.angle_beta   90.00
_cell.angle_gamma   90.00
#
_symmetry.space_group_name_H-M   'P 1'
#
loop_
_entity.id
_entity.type
_entity.pdbx_description
1 polymer ?
#
loop_
_entity_poly.entity_id
_entity_poly.type
_entity_poly.pdbx_seq_one_letter_code
_entity_poly.pdbx_strand_id
1 'polypeptide(L)'
;MNKNHDTEAQRIRRILDGRSDEYGYFVRTYSAQVLDFVSRMVSDAGDAEELTQDAFVRAFRSLGQFDGRSSWLTWVLRIAYHTALNHLKRQRLQWLSIDDLPLSSMLRYYRSEPTTDDDLSTDREERIQQLDAAIDRLPADEQLLLHLYYYDDRPLRDIAYIMDAEPGLLATRLHRIRKKLLLMMKENEQ
;
A
#
# COMPACT_ATOMS: atom_id res chain seq x y z
N MET A 1 -5.79 -39.19 -5.42
CA MET A 1 -6.20 -38.42 -4.24
C MET A 1 -6.37 -36.98 -4.67
N ASN A 2 -7.62 -36.54 -4.94
CA ASN A 2 -7.96 -35.19 -5.30
C ASN A 2 -7.70 -34.27 -4.08
N LYS A 3 -6.65 -33.47 -4.12
CA LYS A 3 -6.56 -32.33 -3.21
C LYS A 3 -7.64 -31.34 -3.68
N ASN A 4 -8.80 -31.36 -3.01
CA ASN A 4 -9.82 -30.34 -3.12
C ASN A 4 -9.14 -29.00 -2.80
N HIS A 5 -8.82 -28.21 -3.81
CA HIS A 5 -8.45 -26.81 -3.62
C HIS A 5 -9.72 -26.08 -3.19
N ASP A 6 -9.93 -25.99 -1.89
CA ASP A 6 -10.98 -25.15 -1.34
C ASP A 6 -10.82 -23.72 -1.86
N THR A 7 -11.84 -23.21 -2.50
CA THR A 7 -11.84 -21.81 -2.94
C THR A 7 -11.95 -20.89 -1.72
N GLU A 8 -11.40 -19.66 -1.82
CA GLU A 8 -11.51 -18.67 -0.74
C GLU A 8 -12.98 -18.42 -0.35
N ALA A 9 -13.89 -18.41 -1.31
CA ALA A 9 -15.33 -18.25 -1.06
C ALA A 9 -15.90 -19.39 -0.20
N GLN A 10 -15.45 -20.63 -0.40
CA GLN A 10 -15.86 -21.76 0.42
C GLN A 10 -15.32 -21.65 1.85
N ARG A 11 -14.06 -21.19 2.01
CA ARG A 11 -13.46 -20.94 3.31
C ARG A 11 -14.20 -19.85 4.07
N ILE A 12 -14.49 -18.73 3.39
CA ILE A 12 -15.24 -17.61 3.99
C ILE A 12 -16.60 -18.11 4.51
N ARG A 13 -17.35 -18.89 3.74
CA ARG A 13 -18.62 -19.46 4.18
C ARG A 13 -18.45 -20.29 5.45
N ARG A 14 -17.45 -21.19 5.49
CA ARG A 14 -17.20 -22.04 6.67
C ARG A 14 -16.82 -21.23 7.90
N ILE A 15 -16.04 -20.14 7.73
CA ILE A 15 -15.72 -19.25 8.84
C ILE A 15 -16.98 -18.57 9.37
N LEU A 16 -17.85 -18.10 8.49
CA LEU A 16 -19.13 -17.49 8.86
C LEU A 16 -20.08 -18.51 9.53
N ASP A 17 -19.97 -19.79 9.18
CA ASP A 17 -20.68 -20.91 9.80
C ASP A 17 -20.06 -21.39 11.13
N GLY A 18 -19.04 -20.65 11.66
CA GLY A 18 -18.44 -20.90 12.97
C GLY A 18 -17.08 -21.59 12.96
N ARG A 19 -16.51 -21.97 11.81
CA ARG A 19 -15.16 -22.54 11.72
C ARG A 19 -14.09 -21.45 11.67
N SER A 20 -13.95 -20.71 12.74
CA SER A 20 -13.02 -19.56 12.82
C SER A 20 -11.54 -19.93 12.65
N ASP A 21 -11.16 -21.17 12.92
CA ASP A 21 -9.82 -21.73 12.73
C ASP A 21 -9.34 -21.64 11.27
N GLU A 22 -10.26 -21.71 10.32
CA GLU A 22 -9.94 -21.59 8.90
C GLU A 22 -9.48 -20.18 8.50
N TYR A 23 -9.73 -19.14 9.32
CA TYR A 23 -9.25 -17.79 9.06
C TYR A 23 -7.71 -17.70 9.01
N GLY A 24 -7.01 -18.57 9.74
CA GLY A 24 -5.56 -18.66 9.69
C GLY A 24 -4.98 -18.91 8.28
N TYR A 25 -5.76 -19.45 7.35
CA TYR A 25 -5.36 -19.56 5.94
C TYR A 25 -5.10 -18.16 5.33
N PHE A 26 -6.03 -17.24 5.50
CA PHE A 26 -5.93 -15.89 4.94
C PHE A 26 -4.75 -15.11 5.54
N VAL A 27 -4.54 -15.24 6.85
CA VAL A 27 -3.39 -14.61 7.52
C VAL A 27 -2.08 -15.15 6.94
N ARG A 28 -1.89 -16.47 6.88
CA ARG A 28 -0.66 -17.06 6.34
C ARG A 28 -0.42 -16.74 4.87
N THR A 29 -1.49 -16.66 4.09
CA THR A 29 -1.38 -16.43 2.63
C THR A 29 -1.05 -14.98 2.30
N TYR A 30 -1.60 -14.01 3.07
CA TYR A 30 -1.60 -12.60 2.68
C TYR A 30 -0.85 -11.68 3.64
N SER A 31 -0.35 -12.18 4.79
CA SER A 31 0.31 -11.30 5.78
C SER A 31 1.50 -10.53 5.20
N ALA A 32 2.34 -11.19 4.41
CA ALA A 32 3.50 -10.53 3.80
C ALA A 32 3.09 -9.40 2.85
N GLN A 33 2.05 -9.62 2.03
CA GLN A 33 1.56 -8.60 1.08
C GLN A 33 0.88 -7.43 1.78
N VAL A 34 0.13 -7.71 2.86
CA VAL A 34 -0.51 -6.65 3.65
C VAL A 34 0.52 -5.86 4.45
N LEU A 35 1.53 -6.53 5.02
CA LEU A 35 2.64 -5.86 5.71
C LEU A 35 3.44 -4.97 4.77
N ASP A 36 3.83 -5.47 3.60
CA ASP A 36 4.52 -4.68 2.58
C ASP A 36 3.72 -3.43 2.19
N PHE A 37 2.41 -3.60 1.97
CA PHE A 37 1.51 -2.48 1.68
C PHE A 37 1.46 -1.45 2.82
N VAL A 38 1.35 -1.87 4.07
CA VAL A 38 1.29 -0.97 5.24
C VAL A 38 2.63 -0.28 5.45
N SER A 39 3.76 -0.99 5.28
CA SER A 39 5.13 -0.44 5.42
C SER A 39 5.43 0.68 4.41
N ARG A 40 4.69 0.76 3.31
CA ARG A 40 4.79 1.88 2.37
C ARG A 40 4.08 3.14 2.86
N MET A 41 3.17 2.99 3.83
CA MET A 41 2.43 4.12 4.42
C MET A 41 3.02 4.56 5.75
N VAL A 42 3.65 3.66 6.49
CA VAL A 42 4.13 3.86 7.86
C VAL A 42 5.60 3.48 7.94
N SER A 43 6.43 4.42 8.42
CA SER A 43 7.89 4.26 8.42
C SER A 43 8.40 3.38 9.56
N ASP A 44 7.69 3.33 10.69
CA ASP A 44 8.06 2.50 11.83
C ASP A 44 7.65 1.05 11.57
N ALA A 45 8.60 0.12 11.67
CA ALA A 45 8.35 -1.30 11.40
C ALA A 45 7.40 -1.93 12.44
N GLY A 46 7.50 -1.53 13.70
CA GLY A 46 6.61 -2.01 14.77
C GLY A 46 5.19 -1.55 14.56
N ASP A 47 5.00 -0.28 14.22
CA ASP A 47 3.69 0.27 13.86
C ASP A 47 3.11 -0.44 12.62
N ALA A 48 3.94 -0.72 11.61
CA ALA A 48 3.50 -1.43 10.40
C ALA A 48 3.03 -2.85 10.72
N GLU A 49 3.73 -3.58 11.58
CA GLU A 49 3.33 -4.91 12.03
C GLU A 49 2.01 -4.86 12.84
N GLU A 50 1.88 -3.93 13.79
CA GLU A 50 0.68 -3.75 14.60
C GLU A 50 -0.53 -3.40 13.72
N LEU A 51 -0.39 -2.46 12.79
CA LEU A 51 -1.45 -2.06 11.88
C LEU A 51 -1.85 -3.19 10.91
N THR A 52 -0.90 -4.03 10.53
CA THR A 52 -1.17 -5.22 9.73
C THR A 52 -2.01 -6.22 10.52
N GLN A 53 -1.66 -6.50 11.77
CA GLN A 53 -2.45 -7.36 12.66
C GLN A 53 -3.85 -6.78 12.89
N ASP A 54 -3.94 -5.48 13.18
CA ASP A 54 -5.20 -4.76 13.32
C ASP A 54 -6.08 -4.88 12.06
N ALA A 55 -5.49 -4.77 10.87
CA ALA A 55 -6.23 -4.93 9.62
C ALA A 55 -6.84 -6.33 9.49
N PHE A 56 -6.09 -7.39 9.83
CA PHE A 56 -6.61 -8.75 9.82
C PHE A 56 -7.70 -8.97 10.87
N VAL A 57 -7.55 -8.44 12.08
CA VAL A 57 -8.58 -8.51 13.13
C VAL A 57 -9.87 -7.79 12.69
N ARG A 58 -9.75 -6.63 12.07
CA ARG A 58 -10.90 -5.88 11.52
C ARG A 58 -11.55 -6.64 10.37
N ALA A 59 -10.76 -7.20 9.47
CA ALA A 59 -11.24 -8.02 8.37
C ALA A 59 -12.01 -9.25 8.90
N PHE A 60 -11.50 -9.93 9.91
CA PHE A 60 -12.22 -11.03 10.54
C PHE A 60 -13.57 -10.60 11.11
N ARG A 61 -13.59 -9.51 11.88
CA ARG A 61 -14.81 -8.98 12.50
C ARG A 61 -15.86 -8.51 11.48
N SER A 62 -15.42 -8.03 10.33
CA SER A 62 -16.28 -7.54 9.24
C SER A 62 -16.45 -8.53 8.08
N LEU A 63 -16.02 -9.79 8.26
CA LEU A 63 -16.00 -10.79 7.18
C LEU A 63 -17.40 -11.03 6.56
N GLY A 64 -18.45 -10.92 7.36
CA GLY A 64 -19.84 -10.98 6.87
C GLY A 64 -20.25 -9.84 5.92
N GLN A 65 -19.46 -8.77 5.84
CA GLN A 65 -19.67 -7.65 4.91
C GLN A 65 -18.92 -7.83 3.58
N PHE A 66 -18.08 -8.86 3.48
CA PHE A 66 -17.37 -9.16 2.23
C PHE A 66 -18.35 -9.73 1.21
N ASP A 67 -18.63 -8.97 0.15
CA ASP A 67 -19.63 -9.29 -0.86
C ASP A 67 -19.09 -10.02 -2.10
N GLY A 68 -17.76 -10.24 -2.14
CA GLY A 68 -17.09 -10.96 -3.24
C GLY A 68 -16.97 -10.17 -4.56
N ARG A 69 -17.28 -8.84 -4.58
CA ARG A 69 -17.10 -8.00 -5.77
C ARG A 69 -15.65 -7.68 -6.09
N SER A 70 -14.75 -7.83 -5.12
CA SER A 70 -13.31 -7.75 -5.28
C SER A 70 -12.65 -9.05 -4.80
N SER A 71 -11.34 -9.22 -5.05
CA SER A 71 -10.58 -10.28 -4.38
C SER A 71 -10.56 -10.03 -2.87
N TRP A 72 -10.40 -11.10 -2.08
CA TRP A 72 -10.26 -10.97 -0.63
C TRP A 72 -9.05 -10.08 -0.26
N LEU A 73 -7.93 -10.24 -0.98
CA LEU A 73 -6.76 -9.38 -0.81
C LEU A 73 -7.09 -7.91 -1.05
N THR A 74 -7.76 -7.57 -2.15
CA THR A 74 -8.14 -6.18 -2.45
C THR A 74 -9.03 -5.59 -1.34
N TRP A 75 -9.94 -6.40 -0.80
CA TRP A 75 -10.81 -5.99 0.29
C TRP A 75 -10.05 -5.76 1.61
N VAL A 76 -9.12 -6.65 1.98
CA VAL A 76 -8.30 -6.45 3.20
C VAL A 76 -7.33 -5.29 3.04
N LEU A 77 -6.79 -5.05 1.84
CA LEU A 77 -5.94 -3.88 1.59
C LEU A 77 -6.71 -2.56 1.77
N ARG A 78 -8.00 -2.50 1.43
CA ARG A 78 -8.86 -1.34 1.76
C ARG A 78 -8.94 -1.13 3.27
N ILE A 79 -9.12 -2.21 4.04
CA ILE A 79 -9.16 -2.14 5.51
C ILE A 79 -7.81 -1.67 6.06
N ALA A 80 -6.70 -2.22 5.55
CA ALA A 80 -5.34 -1.84 5.93
C ALA A 80 -5.05 -0.37 5.60
N TYR A 81 -5.46 0.11 4.41
CA TYR A 81 -5.34 1.52 4.02
C TYR A 81 -6.01 2.47 5.03
N HIS A 82 -7.27 2.20 5.36
CA HIS A 82 -7.99 3.04 6.33
C HIS A 82 -7.42 2.94 7.75
N THR A 83 -6.91 1.76 8.14
CA THR A 83 -6.26 1.55 9.43
C THR A 83 -4.98 2.38 9.53
N ALA A 84 -4.12 2.31 8.53
CA ALA A 84 -2.88 3.09 8.45
C ALA A 84 -3.16 4.60 8.33
N LEU A 85 -4.13 5.00 7.50
CA LEU A 85 -4.50 6.41 7.36
C LEU A 85 -5.01 7.03 8.68
N ASN A 86 -5.79 6.28 9.44
CA ASN A 86 -6.27 6.73 10.75
C ASN A 86 -5.14 6.82 11.78
N HIS A 87 -4.17 5.90 11.74
CA HIS A 87 -2.96 5.97 12.58
C HIS A 87 -2.17 7.24 12.26
N LEU A 88 -1.86 7.50 10.99
CA LEU A 88 -1.14 8.71 10.55
C LEU A 88 -1.87 10.00 10.94
N LYS A 89 -3.20 10.04 10.81
CA LYS A 89 -4.00 11.19 11.26
C LYS A 89 -3.89 11.42 12.77
N ARG A 90 -3.90 10.37 13.59
CA ARG A 90 -3.75 10.48 15.05
C ARG A 90 -2.36 10.96 15.44
N GLN A 91 -1.32 10.41 14.84
CA GLN A 91 0.05 10.87 15.04
C GLN A 91 0.15 12.38 14.73
N ARG A 92 -0.36 12.81 13.58
CA ARG A 92 -0.35 14.23 13.20
C ARG A 92 -1.06 15.12 14.24
N LEU A 93 -2.20 14.71 14.76
CA LEU A 93 -2.93 15.48 15.78
C LEU A 93 -2.15 15.56 17.10
N GLN A 94 -1.40 14.52 17.45
CA GLN A 94 -0.50 14.54 18.62
C GLN A 94 0.69 15.48 18.42
N TRP A 95 1.24 15.55 17.18
CA TRP A 95 2.35 16.44 16.84
C TRP A 95 1.93 17.91 16.69
N LEU A 96 0.70 18.20 16.24
CA LEU A 96 0.17 19.56 16.15
C LEU A 96 0.00 20.23 17.54
N SER A 97 0.08 19.44 18.62
CA SER A 97 0.19 19.96 20.00
C SER A 97 1.63 20.37 20.36
N ILE A 98 2.61 20.08 19.53
CA ILE A 98 4.05 20.35 19.73
C ILE A 98 4.62 20.78 18.36
N ASP A 99 4.56 22.06 18.07
CA ASP A 99 5.21 22.80 16.96
C ASP A 99 5.21 22.17 15.55
N ASP A 100 4.73 22.96 14.61
CA ASP A 100 4.72 22.84 13.15
C ASP A 100 5.86 22.04 12.51
N LEU A 101 5.61 20.80 12.08
CA LEU A 101 6.49 20.10 11.14
C LEU A 101 5.69 19.52 9.97
N PRO A 102 6.18 19.65 8.72
CA PRO A 102 5.48 19.20 7.52
C PRO A 102 5.41 17.67 7.45
N LEU A 103 4.27 17.15 7.01
CA LEU A 103 3.96 15.72 6.83
C LEU A 103 4.94 14.96 5.90
N SER A 104 5.73 15.68 5.12
CA SER A 104 6.67 15.13 4.14
C SER A 104 7.91 14.44 4.74
N SER A 105 8.16 14.60 6.05
CA SER A 105 9.34 14.01 6.71
C SER A 105 9.12 12.62 7.30
N MET A 106 7.88 12.09 7.28
CA MET A 106 7.53 10.84 7.99
C MET A 106 7.53 9.58 7.12
N LEU A 107 7.79 9.70 5.83
CA LEU A 107 7.79 8.55 4.92
C LEU A 107 9.20 8.27 4.42
N ARG A 108 9.96 7.54 5.22
CA ARG A 108 11.20 6.92 4.75
C ARG A 108 10.89 5.58 4.11
N TYR A 109 11.18 5.53 2.85
CA TYR A 109 11.16 4.40 1.97
C TYR A 109 12.03 3.25 2.48
N TYR A 110 11.50 2.03 2.52
CA TYR A 110 12.31 0.83 2.55
C TYR A 110 12.95 0.67 1.16
N ARG A 111 14.22 1.00 1.07
CA ARG A 111 15.03 0.85 -0.12
C ARG A 111 15.29 -0.64 -0.30
N SER A 112 14.74 -1.26 -1.33
CA SER A 112 15.28 -2.50 -1.86
C SER A 112 16.68 -2.21 -2.36
N GLU A 113 17.69 -2.93 -1.88
CA GLU A 113 19.07 -2.78 -2.37
C GLU A 113 19.10 -3.02 -3.87
N PRO A 114 19.82 -2.17 -4.64
CA PRO A 114 19.98 -2.40 -6.07
C PRO A 114 20.83 -3.66 -6.27
N THR A 115 20.30 -4.64 -6.95
CA THR A 115 21.10 -5.71 -7.53
C THR A 115 21.98 -5.09 -8.60
N THR A 116 23.27 -5.03 -8.29
CA THR A 116 24.32 -4.67 -9.24
C THR A 116 24.35 -5.71 -10.35
N ASP A 117 23.97 -5.32 -11.53
CA ASP A 117 24.41 -5.98 -12.75
C ASP A 117 24.95 -4.95 -13.73
N ASP A 118 26.08 -5.29 -14.29
CA ASP A 118 27.21 -4.60 -14.82
C ASP A 118 26.91 -3.72 -16.06
N ASP A 119 27.49 -2.55 -16.07
CA ASP A 119 28.10 -1.84 -17.22
C ASP A 119 27.23 -1.51 -18.45
N LEU A 120 26.18 -0.69 -18.26
CA LEU A 120 25.67 0.21 -19.33
C LEU A 120 24.94 1.41 -18.73
N SER A 121 25.71 2.51 -18.58
CA SER A 121 25.22 3.87 -18.44
C SER A 121 25.11 4.46 -17.03
N THR A 122 26.16 5.13 -16.64
CA THR A 122 26.17 6.18 -15.60
C THR A 122 24.94 7.10 -15.73
N ASP A 123 24.60 7.51 -16.94
CA ASP A 123 23.43 8.34 -17.24
C ASP A 123 22.08 7.71 -16.88
N ARG A 124 21.94 6.39 -17.01
CA ARG A 124 20.69 5.69 -16.69
C ARG A 124 20.54 5.51 -15.19
N GLU A 125 21.61 5.16 -14.50
CA GLU A 125 21.63 5.02 -13.05
C GLU A 125 21.39 6.36 -12.35
N GLU A 126 22.01 7.44 -12.85
CA GLU A 126 21.77 8.78 -12.35
C GLU A 126 20.29 9.19 -12.53
N ARG A 127 19.68 8.90 -13.68
CA ARG A 127 18.25 9.16 -13.92
C ARG A 127 17.33 8.35 -13.01
N ILE A 128 17.67 7.10 -12.73
CA ILE A 128 16.92 6.26 -11.80
C ILE A 128 17.02 6.84 -10.39
N GLN A 129 18.22 7.20 -9.93
CA GLN A 129 18.43 7.82 -8.61
C GLN A 129 17.69 9.17 -8.49
N GLN A 130 17.69 9.98 -9.55
CA GLN A 130 16.93 11.23 -9.59
C GLN A 130 15.42 11.00 -9.52
N LEU A 131 14.92 9.97 -10.22
CA LEU A 131 13.50 9.59 -10.16
C LEU A 131 13.11 9.10 -8.78
N ASP A 132 13.92 8.24 -8.15
CA ASP A 132 13.68 7.73 -6.80
C ASP A 132 13.66 8.89 -5.79
N ALA A 133 14.64 9.79 -5.87
CA ALA A 133 14.68 10.98 -5.02
C ALA A 133 13.48 11.93 -5.25
N ALA A 134 12.96 12.00 -6.48
CA ALA A 134 11.76 12.76 -6.78
C ALA A 134 10.48 12.09 -6.24
N ILE A 135 10.40 10.76 -6.30
CA ILE A 135 9.30 9.98 -5.72
C ILE A 135 9.27 10.15 -4.20
N ASP A 136 10.43 10.12 -3.53
CA ASP A 136 10.54 10.29 -2.08
C ASP A 136 10.03 11.66 -1.59
N ARG A 137 10.01 12.67 -2.46
CA ARG A 137 9.47 14.01 -2.17
C ARG A 137 7.95 14.14 -2.37
N LEU A 138 7.30 13.10 -2.90
CA LEU A 138 5.84 13.09 -3.07
C LEU A 138 5.14 12.82 -1.73
N PRO A 139 3.89 13.30 -1.56
CA PRO A 139 3.03 12.83 -0.47
C PRO A 139 2.84 11.32 -0.51
N ALA A 140 2.69 10.71 0.68
CA ALA A 140 2.54 9.27 0.85
C ALA A 140 1.48 8.61 -0.02
N ASP A 141 0.34 9.22 -0.08
CA ASP A 141 -0.79 8.73 -0.86
C ASP A 141 -0.54 8.84 -2.38
N GLU A 142 0.33 9.76 -2.82
CA GLU A 142 0.80 9.83 -4.21
C GLU A 142 1.84 8.73 -4.49
N GLN A 143 2.76 8.47 -3.55
CA GLN A 143 3.73 7.37 -3.63
C GLN A 143 3.02 6.03 -3.66
N LEU A 144 2.05 5.80 -2.76
CA LEU A 144 1.24 4.59 -2.72
C LEU A 144 0.48 4.36 -4.03
N LEU A 145 -0.14 5.43 -4.59
CA LEU A 145 -0.84 5.34 -5.87
C LEU A 145 0.09 4.94 -7.02
N LEU A 146 1.29 5.52 -7.09
CA LEU A 146 2.30 5.14 -8.07
C LEU A 146 2.69 3.68 -7.91
N HIS A 147 2.93 3.26 -6.68
CA HIS A 147 3.34 1.89 -6.39
C HIS A 147 2.30 0.87 -6.81
N LEU A 148 1.05 1.04 -6.37
CA LEU A 148 -0.06 0.15 -6.71
C LEU A 148 -0.29 0.06 -8.22
N TYR A 149 -0.04 1.15 -8.96
CA TYR A 149 -0.29 1.19 -10.39
C TYR A 149 0.87 0.64 -11.22
N TYR A 150 2.12 1.00 -10.91
CA TYR A 150 3.29 0.68 -11.73
C TYR A 150 4.07 -0.55 -11.25
N TYR A 151 4.10 -0.82 -9.95
CA TYR A 151 4.86 -1.95 -9.41
C TYR A 151 3.96 -3.17 -9.13
N ASP A 152 2.77 -2.94 -8.57
CA ASP A 152 1.81 -4.02 -8.31
C ASP A 152 0.91 -4.33 -9.52
N ASP A 153 1.01 -3.56 -10.61
CA ASP A 153 0.21 -3.68 -11.83
C ASP A 153 -1.30 -3.80 -11.57
N ARG A 154 -1.79 -3.08 -10.55
CA ARG A 154 -3.21 -3.14 -10.16
C ARG A 154 -4.07 -2.31 -11.10
N PRO A 155 -5.23 -2.84 -11.53
CA PRO A 155 -6.18 -2.06 -12.30
C PRO A 155 -6.71 -0.88 -11.48
N LEU A 156 -6.89 0.28 -12.12
CA LEU A 156 -7.37 1.52 -11.46
C LEU A 156 -8.65 1.33 -10.65
N ARG A 157 -9.54 0.43 -11.06
CA ARG A 157 -10.76 0.12 -10.31
C ARG A 157 -10.46 -0.47 -8.92
N ASP A 158 -9.43 -1.33 -8.82
CA ASP A 158 -9.04 -1.97 -7.57
C ASP A 158 -8.34 -0.96 -6.67
N ILE A 159 -7.48 -0.11 -7.25
CA ILE A 159 -6.84 1.00 -6.54
C ILE A 159 -7.89 1.98 -6.01
N ALA A 160 -8.88 2.33 -6.83
CA ALA A 160 -9.99 3.18 -6.46
C ALA A 160 -10.79 2.60 -5.28
N TYR A 161 -11.03 1.29 -5.31
CA TYR A 161 -11.68 0.58 -4.21
C TYR A 161 -10.82 0.60 -2.93
N ILE A 162 -9.51 0.35 -3.04
CA ILE A 162 -8.57 0.38 -1.89
C ILE A 162 -8.51 1.77 -1.27
N MET A 163 -8.32 2.81 -2.09
CA MET A 163 -8.09 4.19 -1.64
C MET A 163 -9.38 4.99 -1.38
N ASP A 164 -10.56 4.37 -1.57
CA ASP A 164 -11.87 5.01 -1.44
C ASP A 164 -12.02 6.26 -2.32
N ALA A 165 -11.68 6.11 -3.59
CA ALA A 165 -11.64 7.19 -4.57
C ALA A 165 -12.33 6.81 -5.88
N GLU A 166 -12.70 7.80 -6.70
CA GLU A 166 -13.24 7.55 -8.04
C GLU A 166 -12.11 7.22 -9.02
N PRO A 167 -12.25 6.18 -9.90
CA PRO A 167 -11.20 5.79 -10.85
C PRO A 167 -10.75 6.93 -11.78
N GLY A 168 -11.66 7.80 -12.23
CA GLY A 168 -11.35 8.95 -13.07
C GLY A 168 -10.50 10.00 -12.35
N LEU A 169 -10.73 10.19 -11.04
CA LEU A 169 -9.91 11.05 -10.20
C LEU A 169 -8.49 10.51 -10.06
N LEU A 170 -8.32 9.19 -9.87
CA LEU A 170 -7.01 8.55 -9.77
C LEU A 170 -6.23 8.65 -11.08
N ALA A 171 -6.88 8.47 -12.24
CA ALA A 171 -6.24 8.66 -13.54
C ALA A 171 -5.71 10.10 -13.72
N THR A 172 -6.51 11.10 -13.34
CA THR A 172 -6.12 12.50 -13.36
C THR A 172 -4.97 12.76 -12.39
N ARG A 173 -5.02 12.17 -11.20
CA ARG A 173 -3.98 12.27 -10.18
C ARG A 173 -2.66 11.67 -10.66
N LEU A 174 -2.66 10.47 -11.25
CA LEU A 174 -1.49 9.84 -11.87
C LEU A 174 -0.87 10.74 -12.96
N HIS A 175 -1.72 11.37 -13.79
CA HIS A 175 -1.23 12.31 -14.79
C HIS A 175 -0.51 13.52 -14.16
N ARG A 176 -1.08 14.10 -13.10
CA ARG A 176 -0.47 15.23 -12.37
C ARG A 176 0.84 14.82 -11.69
N ILE A 177 0.89 13.66 -11.08
CA ILE A 177 2.10 13.13 -10.43
C ILE A 177 3.22 12.96 -11.46
N ARG A 178 2.95 12.35 -12.63
CA ARG A 178 3.95 12.24 -13.71
C ARG A 178 4.50 13.57 -14.13
N LYS A 179 3.63 14.58 -14.30
CA LYS A 179 4.08 15.94 -14.67
C LYS A 179 4.94 16.57 -13.57
N LYS A 180 4.57 16.36 -12.30
CA LYS A 180 5.34 16.85 -11.14
C LYS A 180 6.72 16.20 -11.06
N LEU A 181 6.82 14.88 -11.25
CA LEU A 181 8.09 14.15 -11.28
C LEU A 181 8.99 14.65 -12.40
N LEU A 182 8.46 14.86 -13.61
CA LEU A 182 9.23 15.41 -14.74
C LEU A 182 9.79 16.80 -14.46
N LEU A 183 9.06 17.66 -13.74
CA LEU A 183 9.55 18.99 -13.36
C LEU A 183 10.66 18.88 -12.31
N MET A 184 10.48 18.03 -11.28
CA MET A 184 11.49 17.81 -10.23
C MET A 184 12.80 17.24 -10.79
N MET A 185 12.73 16.34 -11.76
CA MET A 185 13.92 15.79 -12.42
C MET A 185 14.68 16.86 -13.22
N LYS A 186 13.97 17.75 -13.94
CA LYS A 186 14.59 18.85 -14.72
C LYS A 186 15.24 19.91 -13.83
N GLU A 187 14.71 20.16 -12.63
CA GLU A 187 15.30 21.11 -11.67
C GLU A 187 16.64 20.59 -11.12
N ASN A 188 16.86 19.28 -11.08
CA ASN A 188 18.10 18.68 -10.62
C ASN A 188 19.20 18.61 -11.72
N GLU A 189 18.85 18.87 -13.00
CA GLU A 189 19.80 18.90 -14.12
C GLU A 189 20.45 20.30 -14.33
N GLN A 190 20.05 21.34 -13.55
CA GLN A 190 20.59 22.71 -13.60
C GLN A 190 21.52 22.99 -12.41
#